data_f307e01704ade2067405fbe58c541a58
#
_entry.id   f307e01704ade2067405fbe58c541a58
#
_cell.length_a   1.000
_cell.length_b   1.000
_cell.length_c   1.000
_cell.angle_alpha   90.00
_cell.angle_beta   90.00
_cell.angle_gamma   90.00
#
_symmetry.space_group_name_H-M   'P 1'
#
loop_
_entity.id
_entity.type
_entity.pdbx_description
1 polymer ?
#
loop_
_entity_poly.entity_id
_entity_poly.type
_entity_poly.pdbx_seq_one_letter_code
_entity_poly.pdbx_strand_id
1 'polypeptide(L)' 'LFSMWNPFKSDPRKRLQKKHAALLAESHRMSTIDRSRSDALVAEALAVEEELMNLQEKNQ' A
#
# COMPACT_ATOMS: atom_id res chain seq x y z
N LEU A 1 23.59 18.06 -10.22
CA LEU A 1 23.07 18.59 -9.71
C LEU A 1 21.85 18.12 -9.38
N PHE A 2 21.07 18.20 -9.82
CA PHE A 2 19.96 17.83 -9.60
C PHE A 2 19.85 16.48 -9.82
N SER A 3 20.60 15.91 -10.34
CA SER A 3 20.56 14.55 -10.59
C SER A 3 20.59 13.77 -9.35
N MET A 4 21.11 14.30 -8.33
CA MET A 4 21.11 13.60 -7.20
C MET A 4 19.81 13.47 -6.59
N TRP A 5 18.91 14.33 -6.83
CA TRP A 5 17.61 14.20 -6.26
C TRP A 5 16.71 13.63 -7.29
N ASN A 6 16.09 12.54 -7.01
CA ASN A 6 15.23 11.89 -7.96
C ASN A 6 13.95 11.48 -7.27
N PRO A 7 12.87 12.17 -7.49
CA PRO A 7 11.62 11.85 -6.82
C PRO A 7 11.08 10.50 -7.22
N PHE A 8 11.52 9.98 -8.35
CA PHE A 8 11.06 8.70 -8.76
C PHE A 8 11.75 7.59 -8.05
N LYS A 9 12.80 7.90 -7.32
CA LYS A 9 13.44 6.91 -6.54
C LYS A 9 12.89 6.92 -5.16
N SER A 10 11.64 7.23 -5.00
CA SER A 10 11.06 7.23 -3.69
C SER A 10 11.14 5.84 -3.11
N ASP A 11 11.15 5.77 -1.82
CA ASP A 11 11.23 4.54 -1.08
C ASP A 11 10.01 3.66 -1.41
N PRO A 12 10.22 2.46 -1.95
CA PRO A 12 9.08 1.60 -2.29
C PRO A 12 8.25 1.25 -1.06
N ARG A 13 8.85 1.21 0.11
CA ARG A 13 8.09 0.92 1.30
C ARG A 13 7.08 2.03 1.58
N LYS A 14 7.48 3.27 1.38
CA LYS A 14 6.58 4.38 1.62
C LYS A 14 5.41 4.34 0.65
N ARG A 15 5.67 4.00 -0.60
CA ARG A 15 4.61 3.90 -1.58
C ARG A 15 3.64 2.81 -1.20
N LEU A 16 4.15 1.67 -0.78
CA LEU A 16 3.29 0.57 -0.39
C LEU A 16 2.52 0.90 0.87
N GLN A 17 3.14 1.59 1.81
CA GLN A 17 2.46 1.98 3.02
C GLN A 17 1.31 2.92 2.71
N LYS A 18 1.52 3.86 1.82
CA LYS A 18 0.47 4.77 1.41
C LYS A 18 -0.65 4.01 0.73
N LYS A 19 -0.29 3.09 -0.14
CA LYS A 19 -1.29 2.32 -0.84
C LYS A 19 -2.09 1.46 0.13
N HIS A 20 -1.40 0.86 1.09
CA HIS A 20 -2.06 0.04 2.09
C HIS A 20 -3.07 0.86 2.89
N ALA A 21 -2.65 2.04 3.33
CA ALA A 21 -3.54 2.89 4.10
C ALA A 21 -4.73 3.34 3.26
N ALA A 22 -4.50 3.65 1.99
CA ALA A 22 -5.58 4.09 1.13
C ALA A 22 -6.58 2.96 0.89
N LEU A 23 -6.07 1.74 0.71
CA LEU A 23 -6.96 0.61 0.49
C LEU A 23 -7.81 0.32 1.72
N LEU A 24 -7.22 0.42 2.90
CA LEU A 24 -7.97 0.18 4.12
C LEU A 24 -9.02 1.27 4.35
N ALA A 25 -8.67 2.52 4.07
CA ALA A 25 -9.62 3.61 4.22
C ALA A 25 -10.78 3.44 3.25
N GLU A 26 -10.48 3.04 2.02
CA GLU A 26 -11.53 2.84 1.04
C GLU A 26 -12.39 1.65 1.43
N SER A 27 -11.77 0.59 1.93
CA SER A 27 -12.50 -0.58 2.37
C SER A 27 -13.46 -0.21 3.49
N HIS A 28 -13.00 0.59 4.43
CA HIS A 28 -13.82 1.01 5.54
C HIS A 28 -15.02 1.83 5.04
N ARG A 29 -14.76 2.72 4.10
CA ARG A 29 -15.81 3.55 3.54
C ARG A 29 -16.85 2.69 2.82
N MET A 30 -16.38 1.69 2.08
CA MET A 30 -17.28 0.85 1.30
C MET A 30 -17.99 -0.19 2.15
N SER A 31 -17.56 -0.40 3.36
CA SER A 31 -18.13 -1.46 4.18
C SER A 31 -19.62 -1.26 4.44
N THR A 32 -20.09 -0.01 4.38
CA THR A 32 -21.50 0.25 4.58
C THR A 32 -22.23 0.49 3.27
N ILE A 33 -21.51 0.48 2.16
CA ILE A 33 -22.10 0.73 0.86
C ILE A 33 -22.11 -0.54 0.04
N ASP A 34 -20.98 -1.18 -0.08
CA ASP A 34 -20.84 -2.38 -0.91
C ASP A 34 -19.89 -3.32 -0.21
N ARG A 35 -20.43 -4.34 0.43
CA ARG A 35 -19.63 -5.27 1.21
C ARG A 35 -18.66 -6.05 0.34
N SER A 36 -19.11 -6.45 -0.84
CA SER A 36 -18.24 -7.19 -1.74
C SER A 36 -17.03 -6.37 -2.11
N ARG A 37 -17.24 -5.11 -2.41
CA ARG A 37 -16.15 -4.23 -2.77
C ARG A 37 -15.22 -4.03 -1.58
N SER A 38 -15.80 -3.89 -0.42
CA SER A 38 -15.00 -3.71 0.79
C SER A 38 -14.11 -4.92 1.02
N ASP A 39 -14.64 -6.12 0.84
CA ASP A 39 -13.86 -7.33 1.05
C ASP A 39 -12.74 -7.43 0.03
N ALA A 40 -13.00 -7.04 -1.21
CA ALA A 40 -11.97 -7.06 -2.23
C ALA A 40 -10.84 -6.09 -1.89
N LEU A 41 -11.20 -4.93 -1.35
CA LEU A 41 -10.19 -3.96 -0.99
C LEU A 41 -9.34 -4.45 0.17
N VAL A 42 -9.94 -5.16 1.11
CA VAL A 42 -9.17 -5.74 2.20
C VAL A 42 -8.18 -6.76 1.67
N ALA A 43 -8.62 -7.56 0.71
CA ALA A 43 -7.72 -8.56 0.12
C ALA A 43 -6.54 -7.89 -0.55
N GLU A 44 -6.79 -6.78 -1.25
CA GLU A 44 -5.71 -6.05 -1.88
C GLU A 44 -4.77 -5.48 -0.84
N ALA A 45 -5.31 -4.97 0.26
CA ALA A 45 -4.47 -4.41 1.30
C ALA A 45 -3.57 -5.49 1.90
N LEU A 46 -4.10 -6.70 2.04
CA LEU A 46 -3.29 -7.80 2.55
C LEU A 46 -2.13 -8.12 1.61
N ALA A 47 -2.39 -8.08 0.31
CA ALA A 47 -1.33 -8.34 -0.64
C ALA A 47 -0.24 -7.28 -0.54
N VAL A 48 -0.63 -6.03 -0.35
CA VAL A 48 0.34 -4.97 -0.19
C VAL A 48 1.14 -5.16 1.10
N GLU A 49 0.45 -5.61 2.13
CA GLU A 49 1.12 -5.85 3.40
C GLU A 49 2.19 -6.93 3.25
N GLU A 50 1.89 -7.97 2.48
CA GLU A 50 2.88 -9.01 2.25
C GLU A 50 4.08 -8.46 1.51
N GLU A 51 3.85 -7.60 0.55
CA GLU A 51 4.96 -6.99 -0.17
C GLU A 51 5.82 -6.16 0.77
N LEU A 52 5.18 -5.45 1.69
CA LEU A 52 5.91 -4.66 2.65
C LEU A 52 6.79 -5.54 3.51
N MET A 53 6.26 -6.66 3.96
CA MET A 53 7.03 -7.56 4.78
C MET A 53 8.22 -8.13 4.01
N ASN A 54 8.01 -8.45 2.74
CA ASN A 54 9.11 -8.96 1.93
C ASN A 54 10.19 -7.91 1.75
N LEU A 55 9.81 -6.66 1.57
CA LEU A 55 10.79 -5.61 1.43
C LEU A 55 11.59 -5.43 2.71
N GLN A 56 10.93 -5.53 3.83
CA GLN A 56 11.62 -5.39 5.10
C GLN A 56 12.64 -6.49 5.29
N GLU A 57 12.29 -7.70 4.92
CA GLU A 57 13.22 -8.80 5.04
C GLU A 57 14.41 -8.60 4.14
N LYS A 58 14.17 -8.13 2.93
CA LYS A 58 15.27 -7.95 2.02
C LYS A 58 16.22 -6.86 2.44
N ASN A 59 15.71 -5.88 3.14
CA ASN A 59 16.53 -4.76 3.54
C ASN A 59 17.29 -5.00 4.81
N GLN A 60 17.17 -6.13 5.40
CA GLN A 60 17.94 -6.45 6.55
C GLN A 60 19.20 -7.16 6.14
#